data_9461d530b4502a03153413aad4c11af5
#
_entry.id   9461d530b4502a03153413aad4c11af5
#
_cell.length_a   1.000
_cell.length_b   1.000
_cell.length_c   1.000
_cell.angle_alpha   90.00
_cell.angle_beta   90.00
_cell.angle_gamma   90.00
#
_symmetry.space_group_name_H-M   'P 1'
#
loop_
_entity.id
_entity.type
_entity.pdbx_description
1 polymer ?
#
loop_
_entity_poly.entity_id
_entity_poly.type
_entity_poly.pdbx_seq_one_letter_code
_entity_poly.pdbx_strand_id
1 'polypeptide(L)'
;MRKLRTIEMNRLTLEVFKEAEKLPLIVVLDDVRSLYNVGSVFRSCDAFRVEAVYLCGITATPPNVEIHKTALGGEDSVDWEYFKTTEEAVEKLKQKGYFVYSIEQVEGSTKLQNLPEAHPSLSKGYAVIFGNEVKGVKQNIVDMSDGCLEIPQFGTKHSLNVSVTAGIVVWEFAKLLKL
;
A
#
# COMPACT_ATOMS: atom_id res chain seq x y z
N MET A 1 -33.64 1.62 -3.71
CA MET A 1 -32.27 2.17 -3.92
C MET A 1 -31.96 2.13 -5.40
N ARG A 2 -31.35 3.19 -5.97
CA ARG A 2 -30.94 3.32 -7.38
C ARG A 2 -29.41 3.35 -7.47
N LYS A 3 -28.84 2.70 -8.48
CA LYS A 3 -27.39 2.82 -8.77
C LYS A 3 -27.07 4.25 -9.24
N LEU A 4 -25.98 4.81 -8.73
CA LEU A 4 -25.45 6.08 -9.24
C LEU A 4 -24.84 5.88 -10.64
N ARG A 5 -25.03 6.84 -11.53
CA ARG A 5 -24.29 6.90 -12.79
C ARG A 5 -22.89 7.45 -12.53
N THR A 6 -21.93 7.14 -13.40
CA THR A 6 -20.53 7.55 -13.24
C THR A 6 -20.39 9.06 -13.05
N ILE A 7 -21.15 9.84 -13.78
CA ILE A 7 -21.13 11.31 -13.69
C ILE A 7 -21.61 11.84 -12.32
N GLU A 8 -22.44 11.07 -11.61
CA GLU A 8 -22.98 11.45 -10.30
C GLU A 8 -21.99 11.13 -9.15
N MET A 9 -20.92 10.41 -9.45
CA MET A 9 -19.92 10.01 -8.44
C MET A 9 -18.88 11.09 -8.18
N ASN A 10 -18.87 12.19 -8.93
CA ASN A 10 -17.95 13.34 -8.77
C ASN A 10 -16.48 12.92 -8.66
N ARG A 11 -16.02 12.00 -9.52
CA ARG A 11 -14.64 11.55 -9.53
C ARG A 11 -13.72 12.70 -9.98
N LEU A 12 -12.55 12.80 -9.33
CA LEU A 12 -11.56 13.81 -9.68
C LEU A 12 -11.02 13.57 -11.09
N THR A 13 -10.66 14.65 -11.78
CA THR A 13 -9.79 14.54 -12.97
C THR A 13 -8.35 14.28 -12.52
N LEU A 14 -7.49 13.88 -13.44
CA LEU A 14 -6.08 13.62 -13.14
C LEU A 14 -5.40 14.88 -12.56
N GLU A 15 -5.64 16.04 -13.15
CA GLU A 15 -5.08 17.33 -12.72
C GLU A 15 -5.52 17.65 -11.29
N VAL A 16 -6.82 17.57 -11.02
CA VAL A 16 -7.37 17.83 -9.67
C VAL A 16 -6.84 16.79 -8.67
N PHE A 17 -6.69 15.53 -9.07
CA PHE A 17 -6.12 14.50 -8.20
C PHE A 17 -4.68 14.84 -7.81
N LYS A 18 -3.86 15.31 -8.77
CA LYS A 18 -2.44 15.67 -8.51
C LYS A 18 -2.32 16.79 -7.48
N GLU A 19 -3.23 17.75 -7.48
CA GLU A 19 -3.25 18.91 -6.55
C GLU A 19 -3.98 18.61 -5.23
N ALA A 20 -4.81 17.58 -5.21
CA ALA A 20 -5.59 17.24 -4.02
C ALA A 20 -4.70 16.78 -2.86
N GLU A 21 -5.14 17.05 -1.64
CA GLU A 21 -4.54 16.50 -0.43
C GLU A 21 -4.49 14.97 -0.48
N LYS A 22 -3.34 14.41 -0.15
CA LYS A 22 -3.12 12.96 -0.16
C LYS A 22 -3.27 12.39 1.23
N LEU A 23 -3.70 11.14 1.28
CA LEU A 23 -3.58 10.32 2.47
C LEU A 23 -2.08 10.15 2.78
N PRO A 24 -1.58 10.54 3.96
CA PRO A 24 -0.16 10.44 4.30
C PRO A 24 0.24 8.97 4.55
N LEU A 25 0.10 8.19 3.52
CA LEU A 25 0.39 6.75 3.45
C LEU A 25 1.21 6.45 2.21
N ILE A 26 2.30 5.71 2.37
CA ILE A 26 3.09 5.18 1.26
C ILE A 26 2.94 3.65 1.25
N VAL A 27 2.60 3.11 0.09
CA VAL A 27 2.53 1.67 -0.14
C VAL A 27 3.85 1.20 -0.75
N VAL A 28 4.51 0.21 -0.13
CA VAL A 28 5.77 -0.35 -0.61
C VAL A 28 5.55 -1.79 -1.06
N LEU A 29 5.98 -2.12 -2.27
CA LEU A 29 5.89 -3.46 -2.85
C LEU A 29 7.29 -4.09 -2.89
N ASP A 30 7.54 -5.05 -1.98
CA ASP A 30 8.81 -5.77 -1.83
C ASP A 30 8.84 -7.03 -2.72
N ASP A 31 9.51 -6.95 -3.85
CA ASP A 31 9.66 -8.06 -4.81
C ASP A 31 8.32 -8.68 -5.26
N VAL A 32 7.28 -7.87 -5.45
CA VAL A 32 5.98 -8.33 -5.97
C VAL A 32 6.10 -8.70 -7.44
N ARG A 33 5.77 -9.95 -7.77
CA ARG A 33 6.01 -10.54 -9.10
C ARG A 33 4.89 -10.30 -10.09
N SER A 34 3.66 -10.32 -9.62
CA SER A 34 2.47 -10.24 -10.47
C SER A 34 2.20 -8.81 -10.91
N LEU A 35 2.30 -8.56 -12.21
CA LEU A 35 1.95 -7.28 -12.83
C LEU A 35 0.51 -6.87 -12.56
N TYR A 36 -0.41 -7.85 -12.53
CA TYR A 36 -1.82 -7.61 -12.20
C TYR A 36 -2.02 -7.20 -10.75
N ASN A 37 -1.24 -7.76 -9.82
CA ASN A 37 -1.27 -7.32 -8.42
C ASN A 37 -0.76 -5.88 -8.30
N VAL A 38 0.34 -5.55 -8.96
CA VAL A 38 0.88 -4.17 -8.98
C VAL A 38 -0.18 -3.18 -9.48
N GLY A 39 -0.81 -3.47 -10.61
CA GLY A 39 -1.86 -2.61 -11.16
C GLY A 39 -3.08 -2.50 -10.24
N SER A 40 -3.51 -3.59 -9.62
CA SER A 40 -4.63 -3.59 -8.65
C SER A 40 -4.31 -2.77 -7.40
N VAL A 41 -3.04 -2.77 -6.96
CA VAL A 41 -2.58 -1.92 -5.85
C VAL A 41 -2.65 -0.45 -6.25
N PHE A 42 -2.15 -0.06 -7.43
CA PHE A 42 -2.28 1.31 -7.93
C PHE A 42 -3.73 1.78 -7.95
N ARG A 43 -4.65 0.94 -8.43
CA ARG A 43 -6.09 1.25 -8.45
C ARG A 43 -6.67 1.46 -7.05
N SER A 44 -6.24 0.67 -6.07
CA SER A 44 -6.65 0.85 -4.67
C SER A 44 -6.06 2.13 -4.07
N CYS A 45 -4.80 2.43 -4.38
CA CYS A 45 -4.12 3.64 -3.94
C CYS A 45 -4.77 4.91 -4.54
N ASP A 46 -5.17 4.88 -5.81
CA ASP A 46 -5.93 5.96 -6.45
C ASP A 46 -7.26 6.20 -5.72
N ALA A 47 -8.01 5.14 -5.44
CA ALA A 47 -9.33 5.23 -4.79
C ALA A 47 -9.30 5.95 -3.44
N PHE A 48 -8.19 5.86 -2.70
CA PHE A 48 -8.00 6.45 -1.38
C PHE A 48 -6.98 7.58 -1.35
N ARG A 49 -6.59 8.10 -2.50
CA ARG A 49 -5.60 9.20 -2.64
C ARG A 49 -4.32 8.95 -1.84
N VAL A 50 -3.82 7.72 -1.85
CA VAL A 50 -2.53 7.35 -1.22
C VAL A 50 -1.42 8.24 -1.79
N GLU A 51 -0.48 8.68 -0.94
CA GLU A 51 0.56 9.64 -1.31
C GLU A 51 1.47 9.11 -2.42
N ALA A 52 1.96 7.88 -2.28
CA ALA A 52 2.81 7.25 -3.30
C ALA A 52 2.86 5.72 -3.18
N VAL A 53 3.31 5.08 -4.28
CA VAL A 53 3.66 3.66 -4.30
C VAL A 53 5.17 3.53 -4.55
N TYR A 54 5.89 2.82 -3.68
CA TYR A 54 7.30 2.50 -3.84
C TYR A 54 7.44 1.07 -4.37
N LEU A 55 8.12 0.94 -5.50
CA LEU A 55 8.30 -0.32 -6.24
C LEU A 55 9.74 -0.80 -6.04
N CYS A 56 9.93 -1.95 -5.37
CA CYS A 56 11.25 -2.39 -4.95
C CYS A 56 11.67 -3.71 -5.61
N GLY A 57 12.96 -3.81 -5.91
CA GLY A 57 13.58 -5.03 -6.41
C GLY A 57 13.03 -5.46 -7.78
N ILE A 58 12.46 -6.67 -7.86
CA ILE A 58 11.89 -7.22 -9.09
C ILE A 58 10.47 -6.71 -9.41
N THR A 59 9.89 -5.89 -8.55
CA THR A 59 8.58 -5.29 -8.80
C THR A 59 8.63 -4.42 -10.05
N ALA A 60 7.79 -4.74 -11.02
CA ALA A 60 7.74 -4.01 -12.29
C ALA A 60 7.19 -2.59 -12.11
N THR A 61 7.63 -1.71 -12.99
CA THR A 61 7.25 -0.28 -12.98
C THR A 61 6.36 0.09 -14.16
N PRO A 62 5.49 1.12 -14.03
CA PRO A 62 4.89 1.77 -15.18
C PRO A 62 5.97 2.45 -16.08
N PRO A 63 5.72 2.65 -17.39
CA PRO A 63 4.53 2.18 -18.10
C PRO A 63 4.64 0.69 -18.45
N ASN A 64 3.57 -0.06 -18.21
CA ASN A 64 3.49 -1.48 -18.52
C ASN A 64 2.06 -1.88 -18.86
N VAL A 65 1.85 -2.54 -20.00
CA VAL A 65 0.50 -2.90 -20.49
C VAL A 65 -0.25 -3.82 -19.52
N GLU A 66 0.44 -4.77 -18.87
CA GLU A 66 -0.19 -5.70 -17.94
C GLU A 66 -0.55 -5.02 -16.61
N ILE A 67 0.25 -4.07 -16.15
CA ILE A 67 -0.09 -3.21 -15.00
C ILE A 67 -1.32 -2.38 -15.35
N HIS A 68 -1.35 -1.75 -16.52
CA HIS A 68 -2.45 -0.90 -16.97
C HIS A 68 -3.80 -1.62 -16.99
N LYS A 69 -3.83 -2.91 -17.37
CA LYS A 69 -5.06 -3.71 -17.43
C LYS A 69 -5.84 -3.75 -16.11
N THR A 70 -5.17 -3.65 -14.99
CA THR A 70 -5.80 -3.69 -13.65
C THR A 70 -5.76 -2.35 -12.92
N ALA A 71 -4.77 -1.52 -13.21
CA ALA A 71 -4.64 -0.17 -12.65
C ALA A 71 -5.68 0.81 -13.22
N LEU A 72 -6.04 0.65 -14.50
CA LEU A 72 -7.05 1.46 -15.19
C LEU A 72 -6.79 2.97 -15.10
N GLY A 73 -5.53 3.39 -15.16
CA GLY A 73 -5.09 4.79 -15.04
C GLY A 73 -4.66 5.19 -13.62
N GLY A 74 -4.83 4.32 -12.62
CA GLY A 74 -4.34 4.59 -11.25
C GLY A 74 -2.83 4.81 -11.19
N GLU A 75 -2.08 4.19 -12.10
CA GLU A 75 -0.63 4.36 -12.23
C GLU A 75 -0.20 5.75 -12.79
N ASP A 76 -1.13 6.47 -13.41
CA ASP A 76 -0.92 7.83 -13.90
C ASP A 76 -1.27 8.87 -12.81
N SER A 77 -2.24 8.56 -11.95
CA SER A 77 -2.72 9.46 -10.90
C SER A 77 -1.84 9.40 -9.64
N VAL A 78 -1.51 8.21 -9.16
CA VAL A 78 -0.72 8.00 -7.94
C VAL A 78 0.77 8.14 -8.26
N ASP A 79 1.48 8.95 -7.47
CA ASP A 79 2.93 9.07 -7.61
C ASP A 79 3.62 7.75 -7.23
N TRP A 80 4.73 7.46 -7.90
CA TRP A 80 5.50 6.26 -7.60
C TRP A 80 7.00 6.49 -7.77
N GLU A 81 7.78 5.66 -7.09
CA GLU A 81 9.23 5.66 -7.17
C GLU A 81 9.76 4.23 -7.15
N TYR A 82 10.82 3.97 -7.93
CA TYR A 82 11.50 2.68 -7.95
C TYR A 82 12.75 2.70 -7.08
N PHE A 83 12.97 1.62 -6.36
CA PHE A 83 14.16 1.37 -5.55
C PHE A 83 14.79 0.02 -5.95
N LYS A 84 16.10 0.01 -6.06
CA LYS A 84 16.82 -1.23 -6.37
C LYS A 84 16.62 -2.29 -5.29
N THR A 85 16.51 -1.86 -4.03
CA THR A 85 16.26 -2.73 -2.89
C THR A 85 15.18 -2.12 -1.98
N THR A 86 14.52 -2.95 -1.20
CA THR A 86 13.51 -2.49 -0.23
C THR A 86 14.15 -1.79 0.95
N GLU A 87 15.38 -2.17 1.31
CA GLU A 87 16.19 -1.51 2.33
C GLU A 87 16.38 -0.01 2.02
N GLU A 88 16.74 0.33 0.77
CA GLU A 88 16.88 1.74 0.33
C GLU A 88 15.57 2.52 0.50
N ALA A 89 14.43 1.90 0.18
CA ALA A 89 13.11 2.50 0.36
C ALA A 89 12.80 2.75 1.84
N VAL A 90 13.06 1.76 2.71
CA VAL A 90 12.83 1.86 4.16
C VAL A 90 13.71 2.95 4.77
N GLU A 91 14.99 2.99 4.43
CA GLU A 91 15.90 4.04 4.92
C GLU A 91 15.41 5.44 4.54
N LYS A 92 15.02 5.64 3.28
CA LYS A 92 14.46 6.91 2.79
C LYS A 92 13.20 7.30 3.54
N LEU A 93 12.29 6.35 3.80
CA LEU A 93 11.04 6.59 4.52
C LEU A 93 11.32 7.02 5.96
N LYS A 94 12.22 6.33 6.66
CA LYS A 94 12.63 6.69 8.02
C LYS A 94 13.30 8.06 8.11
N GLN A 95 14.19 8.38 7.16
CA GLN A 95 14.80 9.71 7.06
C GLN A 95 13.77 10.82 6.86
N LYS A 96 12.67 10.53 6.15
CA LYS A 96 11.54 11.45 5.95
C LYS A 96 10.60 11.52 7.16
N GLY A 97 10.76 10.69 8.17
CA GLY A 97 9.94 10.67 9.39
C GLY A 97 8.65 9.84 9.27
N TYR A 98 8.56 8.93 8.29
CA TYR A 98 7.45 7.97 8.22
C TYR A 98 7.63 6.84 9.22
N PHE A 99 6.53 6.38 9.80
CA PHE A 99 6.50 5.15 10.58
C PHE A 99 6.24 3.97 9.64
N VAL A 100 7.12 2.99 9.64
CA VAL A 100 7.14 1.89 8.67
C VAL A 100 6.58 0.62 9.30
N TYR A 101 5.51 0.09 8.71
CA TYR A 101 4.94 -1.20 9.06
C TYR A 101 5.23 -2.24 7.97
N SER A 102 5.70 -3.43 8.34
CA SER A 102 5.60 -4.63 7.52
C SER A 102 4.23 -5.28 7.70
N ILE A 103 3.60 -5.69 6.60
CA ILE A 103 2.34 -6.42 6.62
C ILE A 103 2.66 -7.90 6.53
N GLU A 104 2.79 -8.55 7.68
CA GLU A 104 3.27 -9.94 7.78
C GLU A 104 2.81 -10.61 9.08
N GLN A 105 2.72 -11.93 9.06
CA GLN A 105 2.42 -12.75 10.24
C GLN A 105 3.71 -13.06 10.99
N VAL A 106 4.01 -12.29 12.01
CA VAL A 106 5.21 -12.46 12.84
C VAL A 106 4.86 -12.54 14.32
N GLU A 107 5.75 -13.13 15.10
CA GLU A 107 5.61 -13.12 16.56
C GLU A 107 5.59 -11.69 17.10
N GLY A 108 4.57 -11.35 17.89
CA GLY A 108 4.40 -10.01 18.43
C GLY A 108 3.79 -8.98 17.47
N SER A 109 3.29 -9.40 16.30
CA SER A 109 2.58 -8.50 15.39
C SER A 109 1.32 -7.90 16.01
N THR A 110 1.01 -6.67 15.65
CA THR A 110 -0.27 -6.04 15.98
C THR A 110 -1.35 -6.50 15.01
N LYS A 111 -2.49 -6.96 15.52
CA LYS A 111 -3.63 -7.26 14.66
C LYS A 111 -4.19 -5.99 14.04
N LEU A 112 -4.52 -6.01 12.75
CA LEU A 112 -4.92 -4.83 12.00
C LEU A 112 -6.12 -4.09 12.63
N GLN A 113 -7.08 -4.81 13.23
CA GLN A 113 -8.21 -4.19 13.92
C GLN A 113 -7.82 -3.37 15.16
N ASN A 114 -6.63 -3.60 15.72
CA ASN A 114 -6.11 -2.88 16.88
C ASN A 114 -5.20 -1.69 16.47
N LEU A 115 -5.05 -1.43 15.17
CA LEU A 115 -4.26 -0.31 14.65
C LEU A 115 -4.66 1.06 15.26
N PRO A 116 -5.94 1.39 15.48
CA PRO A 116 -6.32 2.69 16.06
C PRO A 116 -5.73 2.95 17.44
N GLU A 117 -5.45 1.90 18.21
CA GLU A 117 -4.90 1.99 19.56
C GLU A 117 -3.36 1.90 19.59
N ALA A 118 -2.77 1.32 18.55
CA ALA A 118 -1.35 0.99 18.49
C ALA A 118 -0.50 1.95 17.63
N HIS A 119 -1.13 2.86 16.87
CA HIS A 119 -0.39 3.75 15.99
C HIS A 119 0.24 4.93 16.74
N PRO A 120 1.48 5.33 16.43
CA PRO A 120 2.08 6.52 17.02
C PRO A 120 1.46 7.79 16.44
N SER A 121 1.04 8.71 17.31
CA SER A 121 0.36 9.96 16.93
C SER A 121 1.29 11.05 16.37
N LEU A 122 2.60 10.86 16.38
CA LEU A 122 3.59 11.89 16.05
C LEU A 122 4.33 11.66 14.73
N SER A 123 3.99 10.65 13.95
CA SER A 123 4.63 10.40 12.66
C SER A 123 4.13 11.37 11.60
N LYS A 124 5.00 11.75 10.67
CA LYS A 124 4.65 12.52 9.46
C LYS A 124 3.58 11.80 8.63
N GLY A 125 3.63 10.48 8.61
CA GLY A 125 2.76 9.60 7.90
C GLY A 125 3.20 8.16 8.11
N TYR A 126 2.62 7.26 7.37
CA TYR A 126 2.89 5.83 7.50
C TYR A 126 3.36 5.25 6.18
N ALA A 127 4.16 4.19 6.26
CA ALA A 127 4.46 3.33 5.13
C ALA A 127 4.08 1.90 5.47
N VAL A 128 3.51 1.19 4.50
CA VAL A 128 3.09 -0.21 4.64
C VAL A 128 3.74 -1.06 3.56
N ILE A 129 4.49 -2.08 3.97
CA ILE A 129 5.28 -2.94 3.09
C ILE A 129 4.53 -4.25 2.88
N PHE A 130 4.27 -4.58 1.61
CA PHE A 130 3.69 -5.85 1.18
C PHE A 130 4.76 -6.67 0.48
N GLY A 131 4.90 -7.91 0.89
CA GLY A 131 5.94 -8.81 0.40
C GLY A 131 5.56 -9.59 -0.85
N ASN A 132 6.53 -10.36 -1.30
CA ASN A 132 6.41 -11.30 -2.40
C ASN A 132 5.28 -12.33 -2.16
N GLU A 133 4.59 -12.72 -3.24
CA GLU A 133 3.42 -13.62 -3.17
C GLU A 133 3.73 -15.01 -2.59
N VAL A 134 4.98 -15.42 -2.62
CA VAL A 134 5.42 -16.75 -2.15
C VAL A 134 6.17 -16.66 -0.83
N LYS A 135 7.06 -15.67 -0.70
CA LYS A 135 8.01 -15.56 0.41
C LYS A 135 7.58 -14.57 1.49
N GLY A 136 6.54 -13.75 1.23
CA GLY A 136 6.16 -12.66 2.10
C GLY A 136 7.19 -11.55 2.16
N VAL A 137 7.17 -10.74 3.21
CA VAL A 137 8.18 -9.71 3.49
C VAL A 137 9.46 -10.38 4.00
N LYS A 138 10.61 -9.97 3.48
CA LYS A 138 11.91 -10.52 3.91
C LYS A 138 12.17 -10.23 5.38
N GLN A 139 12.81 -11.18 6.10
CA GLN A 139 13.07 -11.03 7.53
C GLN A 139 13.86 -9.76 7.87
N ASN A 140 14.89 -9.43 7.09
CA ASN A 140 15.67 -8.21 7.31
C ASN A 140 14.83 -6.93 7.13
N ILE A 141 13.80 -6.93 6.28
CA ILE A 141 12.87 -5.80 6.12
C ILE A 141 11.93 -5.73 7.33
N VAL A 142 11.45 -6.88 7.81
CA VAL A 142 10.69 -6.96 9.07
C VAL A 142 11.52 -6.37 10.22
N ASP A 143 12.80 -6.75 10.33
CA ASP A 143 13.71 -6.27 11.38
C ASP A 143 14.00 -4.75 11.27
N MET A 144 13.95 -4.19 10.06
CA MET A 144 14.11 -2.75 9.82
C MET A 144 12.83 -1.97 10.07
N SER A 145 11.66 -2.61 10.08
CA SER A 145 10.37 -1.94 10.27
C SER A 145 10.18 -1.47 11.70
N ASP A 146 9.37 -0.43 11.88
CA ASP A 146 9.04 0.09 13.21
C ASP A 146 7.94 -0.74 13.90
N GLY A 147 7.20 -1.52 13.12
CA GLY A 147 6.20 -2.46 13.61
C GLY A 147 5.74 -3.42 12.52
N CYS A 148 4.95 -4.41 12.93
CA CYS A 148 4.31 -5.36 12.03
C CYS A 148 2.81 -5.38 12.28
N LEU A 149 2.04 -5.38 11.19
CA LEU A 149 0.59 -5.54 11.22
C LEU A 149 0.21 -6.84 10.53
N GLU A 150 -0.73 -7.56 11.12
CA GLU A 150 -1.27 -8.76 10.48
C GLU A 150 -2.80 -8.69 10.38
N ILE A 151 -3.34 -9.23 9.30
CA ILE A 151 -4.76 -9.48 9.13
C ILE A 151 -5.05 -10.87 9.71
N PRO A 152 -5.89 -11.00 10.76
CA PRO A 152 -6.26 -12.32 11.27
C PRO A 152 -6.96 -13.15 10.20
N GLN A 153 -6.54 -14.39 10.05
CA GLN A 153 -7.08 -15.32 9.07
C GLN A 153 -7.56 -16.59 9.77
N PHE A 154 -8.74 -17.08 9.41
CA PHE A 154 -9.40 -18.22 10.06
C PHE A 154 -9.71 -19.36 9.08
N GLY A 155 -9.20 -19.26 7.87
CA GLY A 155 -9.40 -20.24 6.82
C GLY A 155 -8.31 -21.31 6.75
N THR A 156 -8.30 -22.06 5.66
CA THR A 156 -7.32 -23.14 5.41
C THR A 156 -6.06 -22.65 4.68
N LYS A 157 -6.04 -21.44 4.15
CA LYS A 157 -4.90 -20.87 3.43
C LYS A 157 -4.03 -20.03 4.36
N HIS A 158 -2.73 -20.00 4.06
CA HIS A 158 -1.74 -19.31 4.89
C HIS A 158 -1.64 -17.82 4.61
N SER A 159 -2.18 -17.35 3.48
CA SER A 159 -2.10 -15.93 3.08
C SER A 159 -3.26 -15.52 2.19
N LEU A 160 -3.53 -14.22 2.17
CA LEU A 160 -4.39 -13.56 1.19
C LEU A 160 -3.57 -13.15 -0.05
N ASN A 161 -4.26 -12.91 -1.17
CA ASN A 161 -3.63 -12.26 -2.31
C ASN A 161 -3.12 -10.87 -1.93
N VAL A 162 -1.91 -10.50 -2.38
CA VAL A 162 -1.24 -9.26 -1.98
C VAL A 162 -2.06 -8.01 -2.32
N SER A 163 -2.74 -7.95 -3.47
CA SER A 163 -3.55 -6.79 -3.83
C SER A 163 -4.84 -6.69 -3.01
N VAL A 164 -5.40 -7.82 -2.58
CA VAL A 164 -6.53 -7.87 -1.64
C VAL A 164 -6.07 -7.38 -0.27
N THR A 165 -4.93 -7.89 0.22
CA THR A 165 -4.31 -7.44 1.47
C THR A 165 -4.07 -5.93 1.45
N ALA A 166 -3.51 -5.41 0.36
CA ALA A 166 -3.26 -3.97 0.20
C ALA A 166 -4.56 -3.16 0.26
N GLY A 167 -5.62 -3.60 -0.41
CA GLY A 167 -6.93 -2.94 -0.34
C GLY A 167 -7.50 -2.87 1.08
N ILE A 168 -7.40 -3.96 1.85
CA ILE A 168 -7.86 -4.01 3.24
C ILE A 168 -7.05 -3.05 4.11
N VAL A 169 -5.71 -3.11 4.02
CA VAL A 169 -4.81 -2.27 4.84
C VAL A 169 -4.97 -0.79 4.50
N VAL A 170 -5.00 -0.44 3.21
CA VAL A 170 -5.20 0.96 2.77
C VAL A 170 -6.54 1.50 3.27
N TRP A 171 -7.61 0.70 3.24
CA TRP A 171 -8.91 1.08 3.79
C TRP A 171 -8.85 1.35 5.30
N GLU A 172 -8.15 0.51 6.08
CA GLU A 172 -7.98 0.74 7.52
C GLU A 172 -7.24 2.04 7.82
N PHE A 173 -6.15 2.32 7.08
CA PHE A 173 -5.44 3.60 7.20
C PHE A 173 -6.28 4.80 6.74
N ALA A 174 -7.09 4.65 5.69
CA ALA A 174 -8.00 5.72 5.26
C ALA A 174 -9.04 6.07 6.34
N LYS A 175 -9.58 5.07 7.03
CA LYS A 175 -10.47 5.29 8.18
C LYS A 175 -9.75 5.97 9.35
N LEU A 176 -8.53 5.51 9.67
CA LEU A 176 -7.72 6.03 10.76
C LEU A 176 -7.37 7.51 10.56
N LEU A 177 -6.96 7.86 9.34
CA LEU A 177 -6.46 9.17 8.98
C LEU A 177 -7.56 10.12 8.49
N LYS A 178 -8.79 9.69 8.49
CA LYS A 178 -10.00 10.48 8.19
C LYS A 178 -9.93 11.19 6.83
N LEU A 179 -9.86 10.40 5.76
CA LEU A 179 -10.16 10.92 4.42
C LEU A 179 -11.63 11.34 4.32
#